data_4c6b842a7648555149470843639bf31e
#
_entry.id   4c6b842a7648555149470843639bf31e
#
_cell.length_a   1.000
_cell.length_b   1.000
_cell.length_c   1.000
_cell.angle_alpha   90.00
_cell.angle_beta   90.00
_cell.angle_gamma   90.00
#
_symmetry.space_group_name_H-M   'P 1'
#
loop_
_entity.id
_entity.type
_entity.pdbx_description
1 polymer ?
#
loop_
_entity_poly.entity_id
_entity_poly.type
_entity_poly.pdbx_seq_one_letter_code
_entity_poly.pdbx_strand_id
1 'polypeptide(L)'
;MDVKLLSGALGAEISGISLNNNNKEIFNTVNELLLEHKVIFFRDQNITPEEQIRFAKFFGPIEEHAYVKGREGYPEITRLIKGAEEKNQWGEGWHSDVSYNENPTKAVILKSVKIPPVGGDTVFSNMELAWETLDKEIKDIVEDKRAEHFSLGAGFFIDEYKYFESNGNDAEEYSNHHPIVRTHPETGKKILFVNLSLIHI
;
A
#
# COMPACT_ATOMS: atom_id res chain seq x y z
N MET A 1 3.37 4.92 -25.11
CA MET A 1 3.52 4.89 -23.63
C MET A 1 4.80 5.62 -23.28
N ASP A 2 4.71 6.58 -22.36
CA ASP A 2 5.85 7.35 -21.89
C ASP A 2 5.98 7.17 -20.38
N VAL A 3 7.22 7.13 -19.90
CA VAL A 3 7.58 6.97 -18.49
C VAL A 3 8.35 8.21 -18.04
N LYS A 4 7.81 8.94 -17.07
CA LYS A 4 8.44 10.13 -16.50
C LYS A 4 8.81 9.85 -15.04
N LEU A 5 10.09 9.84 -14.73
CA LEU A 5 10.56 9.68 -13.36
C LEU A 5 10.15 10.87 -12.49
N LEU A 6 9.69 10.59 -11.28
CA LEU A 6 9.28 11.60 -10.29
C LEU A 6 10.39 11.90 -9.30
N SER A 7 11.26 10.93 -9.02
CA SER A 7 12.47 11.12 -8.23
C SER A 7 13.56 10.15 -8.68
N GLY A 8 14.78 10.33 -8.18
CA GLY A 8 15.88 9.40 -8.44
C GLY A 8 15.82 8.09 -7.63
N ALA A 9 14.98 8.02 -6.60
CA ALA A 9 14.92 6.88 -5.71
C ALA A 9 13.73 5.95 -5.98
N LEU A 10 12.60 6.50 -6.40
CA LEU A 10 11.34 5.78 -6.68
C LEU A 10 10.33 6.72 -7.35
N GLY A 11 9.32 6.13 -7.93
CA GLY A 11 8.16 6.83 -8.46
C GLY A 11 8.29 7.18 -9.94
N ALA A 12 7.28 6.79 -10.71
CA ALA A 12 7.14 7.17 -12.11
C ALA A 12 5.69 7.51 -12.48
N GLU A 13 5.51 8.50 -13.34
CA GLU A 13 4.24 8.82 -13.96
C GLU A 13 4.20 8.17 -15.35
N ILE A 14 3.15 7.38 -15.59
CA ILE A 14 2.98 6.61 -16.80
C ILE A 14 1.86 7.23 -17.63
N SER A 15 2.13 7.54 -18.90
CA SER A 15 1.16 8.10 -19.83
C SER A 15 1.03 7.25 -21.09
N GLY A 16 -0.04 7.48 -21.87
CA GLY A 16 -0.31 6.74 -23.11
C GLY A 16 -0.78 5.31 -22.90
N ILE A 17 -1.28 4.98 -21.68
CA ILE A 17 -1.90 3.70 -21.35
C ILE A 17 -3.26 3.95 -20.70
N SER A 18 -4.21 3.06 -20.95
CA SER A 18 -5.54 3.13 -20.33
C SER A 18 -5.82 1.84 -19.54
N LEU A 19 -6.13 1.99 -18.27
CA LEU A 19 -6.39 0.87 -17.36
C LEU A 19 -7.79 0.26 -17.50
N ASN A 20 -8.71 0.88 -18.27
CA ASN A 20 -10.01 0.28 -18.58
C ASN A 20 -9.90 -0.83 -19.63
N ASN A 21 -8.87 -0.80 -20.46
CA ASN A 21 -8.57 -1.85 -21.45
C ASN A 21 -7.68 -2.94 -20.81
N ASN A 22 -8.26 -3.65 -19.86
CA ASN A 22 -7.57 -4.63 -19.03
C ASN A 22 -7.25 -5.91 -19.80
N ASN A 23 -6.10 -5.95 -20.45
CA ASN A 23 -5.55 -7.17 -21.03
C ASN A 23 -4.24 -7.57 -20.32
N LYS A 24 -3.79 -8.80 -20.57
CA LYS A 24 -2.60 -9.36 -19.94
C LYS A 24 -1.32 -8.59 -20.30
N GLU A 25 -1.25 -8.04 -21.50
CA GLU A 25 -0.09 -7.27 -21.97
C GLU A 25 0.07 -5.98 -21.19
N ILE A 26 -1.02 -5.22 -21.03
CA ILE A 26 -1.04 -4.00 -20.22
C ILE A 26 -0.65 -4.32 -18.77
N PHE A 27 -1.21 -5.41 -18.21
CA PHE A 27 -0.86 -5.83 -16.86
C PHE A 27 0.64 -6.14 -16.73
N ASN A 28 1.21 -6.93 -17.63
CA ASN A 28 2.64 -7.28 -17.59
C ASN A 28 3.50 -6.02 -17.61
N THR A 29 3.22 -5.10 -18.51
CA THR A 29 3.92 -3.80 -18.59
C THR A 29 3.80 -3.00 -17.28
N VAL A 30 2.59 -2.91 -16.72
CA VAL A 30 2.37 -2.20 -15.45
C VAL A 30 3.09 -2.89 -14.29
N ASN A 31 3.10 -4.23 -14.25
CA ASN A 31 3.83 -4.96 -13.22
C ASN A 31 5.35 -4.74 -13.31
N GLU A 32 5.92 -4.78 -14.51
CA GLU A 32 7.34 -4.48 -14.73
C GLU A 32 7.70 -3.07 -14.26
N LEU A 33 6.90 -2.07 -14.63
CA LEU A 33 7.08 -0.70 -14.20
C LEU A 33 6.92 -0.52 -12.68
N LEU A 34 5.97 -1.24 -12.06
CA LEU A 34 5.82 -1.24 -10.60
C LEU A 34 7.05 -1.83 -9.91
N LEU A 35 7.58 -2.95 -10.40
CA LEU A 35 8.77 -3.59 -9.86
C LEU A 35 10.02 -2.71 -10.02
N GLU A 36 10.12 -1.96 -11.11
CA GLU A 36 11.23 -1.05 -11.35
C GLU A 36 11.14 0.21 -10.50
N HIS A 37 9.96 0.87 -10.50
CA HIS A 37 9.80 2.20 -9.91
C HIS A 37 9.17 2.22 -8.52
N LYS A 38 8.68 1.08 -7.98
CA LYS A 38 8.10 0.86 -6.63
C LYS A 38 6.72 1.51 -6.42
N VAL A 39 6.50 2.68 -6.96
CA VAL A 39 5.20 3.35 -7.04
C VAL A 39 5.04 3.98 -8.41
N ILE A 40 3.88 3.81 -9.02
CA ILE A 40 3.57 4.34 -10.34
C ILE A 40 2.23 5.08 -10.34
N PHE A 41 2.16 6.12 -11.13
CA PHE A 41 1.02 7.00 -11.21
C PHE A 41 0.47 7.04 -12.63
N PHE A 42 -0.85 7.01 -12.73
CA PHE A 42 -1.57 7.15 -13.99
C PHE A 42 -2.51 8.34 -13.87
N ARG A 43 -2.39 9.33 -14.76
CA ARG A 43 -3.30 10.47 -14.81
C ARG A 43 -4.51 10.15 -15.66
N ASP A 44 -5.61 10.86 -15.40
CA ASP A 44 -6.82 10.88 -16.24
C ASP A 44 -7.43 9.50 -16.53
N GLN A 45 -7.32 8.57 -15.56
CA GLN A 45 -7.88 7.23 -15.66
C GLN A 45 -9.36 7.25 -15.26
N ASN A 46 -10.25 7.16 -16.25
CA ASN A 46 -11.68 7.06 -15.99
C ASN A 46 -12.11 5.59 -15.94
N ILE A 47 -11.73 4.89 -14.87
CA ILE A 47 -12.08 3.48 -14.63
C ILE A 47 -13.28 3.38 -13.70
N THR A 48 -14.17 2.41 -13.97
CA THR A 48 -15.26 2.05 -13.06
C THR A 48 -14.75 1.20 -11.90
N PRO A 49 -15.56 1.00 -10.83
CA PRO A 49 -15.20 0.07 -9.75
C PRO A 49 -14.93 -1.35 -10.24
N GLU A 50 -15.75 -1.85 -11.17
CA GLU A 50 -15.58 -3.17 -11.77
C GLU A 50 -14.27 -3.28 -12.55
N GLU A 51 -13.89 -2.25 -13.28
CA GLU A 51 -12.63 -2.20 -14.02
C GLU A 51 -11.44 -2.15 -13.07
N GLN A 52 -11.53 -1.40 -11.97
CA GLN A 52 -10.51 -1.37 -10.92
C GLN A 52 -10.32 -2.75 -10.28
N ILE A 53 -11.41 -3.41 -9.88
CA ILE A 53 -11.38 -4.76 -9.31
C ILE A 53 -10.81 -5.76 -10.33
N ARG A 54 -11.26 -5.70 -11.58
CA ARG A 54 -10.76 -6.58 -12.64
C ARG A 54 -9.26 -6.41 -12.87
N PHE A 55 -8.77 -5.18 -12.86
CA PHE A 55 -7.35 -4.91 -12.97
C PHE A 55 -6.57 -5.40 -11.75
N ALA A 56 -7.08 -5.17 -10.54
CA ALA A 56 -6.46 -5.64 -9.30
C ALA A 56 -6.30 -7.17 -9.26
N LYS A 57 -7.25 -7.93 -9.80
CA LYS A 57 -7.19 -9.41 -9.86
C LYS A 57 -5.99 -9.98 -10.63
N PHE A 58 -5.36 -9.20 -11.49
CA PHE A 58 -4.12 -9.63 -12.14
C PHE A 58 -2.93 -9.72 -11.17
N PHE A 59 -2.96 -8.97 -10.05
CA PHE A 59 -1.90 -9.00 -9.03
C PHE A 59 -2.08 -10.16 -8.04
N GLY A 60 -3.27 -10.75 -7.97
CA GLY A 60 -3.60 -11.85 -7.07
C GLY A 60 -5.05 -11.77 -6.55
N PRO A 61 -5.38 -12.58 -5.55
CA PRO A 61 -6.65 -12.47 -4.85
C PRO A 61 -6.77 -11.08 -4.22
N ILE A 62 -7.99 -10.55 -4.21
CA ILE A 62 -8.28 -9.27 -3.57
C ILE A 62 -8.80 -9.55 -2.17
N GLU A 63 -8.31 -8.80 -1.22
CA GLU A 63 -8.75 -8.87 0.17
C GLU A 63 -9.69 -7.70 0.49
N GLU A 64 -10.71 -7.98 1.30
CA GLU A 64 -11.50 -6.94 1.95
C GLU A 64 -10.72 -6.39 3.15
N HIS A 65 -10.92 -5.13 3.48
CA HIS A 65 -10.23 -4.53 4.63
C HIS A 65 -10.71 -5.18 5.94
N ALA A 66 -9.76 -5.51 6.83
CA ALA A 66 -10.06 -6.24 8.06
C ALA A 66 -11.10 -5.55 8.96
N TYR A 67 -11.12 -4.24 8.99
CA TYR A 67 -11.96 -3.45 9.91
C TYR A 67 -12.96 -2.54 9.23
N VAL A 68 -12.61 -1.95 8.10
CA VAL A 68 -13.42 -0.95 7.41
C VAL A 68 -14.32 -1.62 6.40
N LYS A 69 -15.60 -1.36 6.49
CA LYS A 69 -16.59 -1.81 5.53
C LYS A 69 -16.33 -1.22 4.16
N GLY A 70 -16.28 -2.08 3.16
CA GLY A 70 -16.12 -1.68 1.77
C GLY A 70 -17.33 -0.92 1.22
N ARG A 71 -17.17 -0.39 0.04
CA ARG A 71 -18.23 0.34 -0.68
C ARG A 71 -19.41 -0.58 -0.95
N GLU A 72 -20.64 -0.08 -0.80
CA GLU A 72 -21.86 -0.81 -1.18
C GLU A 72 -21.78 -1.35 -2.62
N GLY A 73 -21.99 -2.64 -2.78
CA GLY A 73 -21.86 -3.38 -4.03
C GLY A 73 -20.43 -3.73 -4.45
N TYR A 74 -19.42 -3.25 -3.72
CA TYR A 74 -18.00 -3.47 -4.00
C TYR A 74 -17.21 -3.58 -2.68
N PRO A 75 -17.37 -4.68 -1.93
CA PRO A 75 -16.77 -4.82 -0.60
C PRO A 75 -15.23 -4.77 -0.61
N GLU A 76 -14.61 -5.09 -1.75
CA GLU A 76 -13.16 -5.02 -1.93
C GLU A 76 -12.61 -3.58 -2.09
N ILE A 77 -13.50 -2.59 -2.22
CA ILE A 77 -13.10 -1.18 -2.40
C ILE A 77 -13.40 -0.40 -1.12
N THR A 78 -12.37 -0.09 -0.37
CA THR A 78 -12.47 0.82 0.78
C THR A 78 -12.47 2.27 0.30
N ARG A 79 -13.38 3.08 0.84
CA ARG A 79 -13.44 4.53 0.57
C ARG A 79 -12.72 5.28 1.68
N LEU A 80 -11.66 5.98 1.33
CA LEU A 80 -10.95 6.88 2.24
C LEU A 80 -11.49 8.30 2.04
N ILE A 81 -12.17 8.83 3.05
CA ILE A 81 -12.74 10.17 3.02
C ILE A 81 -12.17 10.95 4.20
N LYS A 82 -11.59 12.12 3.91
CA LYS A 82 -11.14 13.08 4.91
C LYS A 82 -11.98 14.35 4.77
N GLY A 83 -12.78 14.67 5.77
CA GLY A 83 -13.49 15.94 5.86
C GLY A 83 -12.60 17.06 6.38
N ALA A 84 -12.95 18.30 6.09
CA ALA A 84 -12.20 19.47 6.57
C ALA A 84 -12.21 19.60 8.10
N GLU A 85 -13.22 19.04 8.75
CA GLU A 85 -13.42 19.03 10.20
C GLU A 85 -12.70 17.90 10.93
N GLU A 86 -12.20 16.91 10.22
CA GLU A 86 -11.52 15.76 10.84
C GLU A 86 -10.08 16.12 11.20
N LYS A 87 -9.73 15.91 12.47
CA LYS A 87 -8.39 16.15 12.99
C LYS A 87 -7.46 14.96 12.76
N ASN A 88 -8.02 13.75 12.87
CA ASN A 88 -7.23 12.53 12.71
C ASN A 88 -7.02 12.23 11.23
N GLN A 89 -5.85 11.73 10.88
CA GLN A 89 -5.54 11.30 9.52
C GLN A 89 -5.38 9.79 9.49
N TRP A 90 -5.98 9.17 8.51
CA TRP A 90 -5.73 7.77 8.22
C TRP A 90 -4.32 7.61 7.64
N GLY A 91 -3.51 6.73 8.24
CA GLY A 91 -2.19 6.41 7.72
C GLY A 91 -1.12 7.47 7.96
N GLU A 92 -1.18 8.23 9.06
CA GLU A 92 -0.18 9.27 9.39
C GLU A 92 1.24 8.72 9.60
N GLY A 93 1.39 7.50 10.12
CA GLY A 93 2.70 6.89 10.36
C GLY A 93 3.27 6.22 9.12
N TRP A 94 4.60 6.09 9.05
CA TRP A 94 5.24 5.22 8.08
C TRP A 94 4.80 3.77 8.30
N HIS A 95 4.16 3.16 7.31
CA HIS A 95 3.64 1.80 7.37
C HIS A 95 3.72 1.08 6.03
N SER A 96 3.60 -0.23 6.08
CA SER A 96 3.22 -1.06 4.94
C SER A 96 1.81 -1.56 5.19
N ASP A 97 0.93 -1.41 4.22
CA ASP A 97 -0.47 -1.80 4.36
C ASP A 97 -0.62 -3.27 4.72
N VAL A 98 -1.53 -3.56 5.64
CA VAL A 98 -1.91 -4.90 6.13
C VAL A 98 -0.72 -5.83 6.41
N SER A 99 0.38 -5.27 6.89
CA SER A 99 1.61 -6.03 7.19
C SER A 99 1.44 -7.07 8.30
N TYR A 100 0.34 -7.01 9.04
CA TYR A 100 -0.06 -7.99 10.06
C TYR A 100 -0.63 -9.29 9.47
N ASN A 101 -0.91 -9.36 8.17
CA ASN A 101 -1.34 -10.59 7.51
C ASN A 101 -0.17 -11.57 7.37
N GLU A 102 -0.47 -12.88 7.40
CA GLU A 102 0.52 -13.93 7.12
C GLU A 102 1.16 -13.73 5.74
N ASN A 103 0.36 -13.35 4.77
CA ASN A 103 0.78 -12.99 3.43
C ASN A 103 0.45 -11.51 3.18
N PRO A 104 1.37 -10.58 3.43
CA PRO A 104 1.14 -9.16 3.21
C PRO A 104 0.78 -8.84 1.77
N THR A 105 -0.08 -7.85 1.59
CA THR A 105 -0.57 -7.42 0.28
C THR A 105 0.58 -7.05 -0.66
N LYS A 106 0.52 -7.56 -1.89
CA LYS A 106 1.53 -7.29 -2.93
C LYS A 106 1.53 -5.84 -3.37
N ALA A 107 0.35 -5.25 -3.57
CA ALA A 107 0.18 -3.88 -4.04
C ALA A 107 -1.20 -3.34 -3.65
N VAL A 108 -1.32 -2.04 -3.58
CA VAL A 108 -2.58 -1.31 -3.37
C VAL A 108 -2.84 -0.39 -4.55
N ILE A 109 -4.07 -0.34 -5.01
CA ILE A 109 -4.50 0.54 -6.10
C ILE A 109 -5.38 1.64 -5.51
N LEU A 110 -4.85 2.85 -5.45
CA LEU A 110 -5.57 4.04 -4.99
C LEU A 110 -6.12 4.83 -6.19
N LYS A 111 -7.42 5.08 -6.19
CA LYS A 111 -8.06 5.98 -7.16
C LYS A 111 -8.50 7.25 -6.45
N SER A 112 -7.89 8.38 -6.81
CA SER A 112 -8.32 9.69 -6.33
C SER A 112 -9.66 10.07 -6.95
N VAL A 113 -10.60 10.55 -6.11
CA VAL A 113 -11.92 11.04 -6.56
C VAL A 113 -12.01 12.55 -6.37
N LYS A 114 -11.57 13.02 -5.21
CA LYS A 114 -11.50 14.45 -4.88
C LYS A 114 -10.30 14.66 -3.99
N ILE A 115 -9.41 15.52 -4.41
CA ILE A 115 -8.21 15.90 -3.64
C ILE A 115 -8.16 17.42 -3.50
N PRO A 116 -7.60 17.95 -2.41
CA PRO A 116 -7.41 19.38 -2.26
C PRO A 116 -6.36 19.90 -3.27
N PRO A 117 -6.39 21.18 -3.64
CA PRO A 117 -5.39 21.76 -4.52
C PRO A 117 -4.01 21.86 -3.89
N VAL A 118 -3.92 21.84 -2.55
CA VAL A 118 -2.68 21.92 -1.77
C VAL A 118 -2.84 21.08 -0.50
N GLY A 119 -1.80 20.34 -0.15
CA GLY A 119 -1.74 19.50 1.04
C GLY A 119 -2.42 18.14 0.85
N GLY A 120 -2.30 17.28 1.85
CA GLY A 120 -2.76 15.89 1.80
C GLY A 120 -1.86 15.00 0.96
N ASP A 121 -0.56 15.32 0.89
CA ASP A 121 0.41 14.56 0.10
C ASP A 121 0.64 13.18 0.70
N THR A 122 0.78 12.19 -0.17
CA THR A 122 1.23 10.84 0.21
C THR A 122 2.73 10.73 -0.09
N VAL A 123 3.49 10.30 0.90
CA VAL A 123 4.93 10.10 0.78
C VAL A 123 5.27 8.61 0.79
N PHE A 124 6.32 8.24 0.06
CA PHE A 124 6.76 6.85 -0.09
C PHE A 124 8.24 6.71 0.23
N SER A 125 8.64 5.53 0.73
CA SER A 125 10.03 5.18 0.98
C SER A 125 10.45 3.98 0.16
N ASN A 126 11.65 4.02 -0.42
CA ASN A 126 12.24 2.89 -1.14
C ASN A 126 12.96 1.97 -0.14
N MET A 127 12.32 0.86 0.21
CA MET A 127 12.84 -0.07 1.22
C MET A 127 13.95 -0.99 0.70
N GLU A 128 14.16 -1.09 -0.64
CA GLU A 128 15.38 -1.68 -1.21
C GLU A 128 16.57 -0.77 -0.96
N LEU A 129 16.44 0.52 -1.30
CA LEU A 129 17.49 1.51 -1.10
C LEU A 129 17.78 1.72 0.40
N ALA A 130 16.74 1.70 1.24
CA ALA A 130 16.91 1.76 2.69
C ALA A 130 17.79 0.62 3.20
N TRP A 131 17.59 -0.61 2.72
CA TRP A 131 18.48 -1.73 3.04
C TRP A 131 19.89 -1.53 2.46
N GLU A 132 20.00 -1.13 1.21
CA GLU A 132 21.30 -0.97 0.54
C GLU A 132 22.19 0.04 1.25
N THR A 133 21.60 1.16 1.71
CA THR A 133 22.32 2.27 2.35
C THR A 133 22.43 2.18 3.88
N LEU A 134 21.80 1.17 4.48
CA LEU A 134 21.87 0.96 5.93
C LEU A 134 23.30 0.63 6.37
N ASP A 135 23.75 1.20 7.49
CA ASP A 135 25.05 0.94 8.07
C ASP A 135 25.26 -0.55 8.33
N LYS A 136 26.51 -1.00 8.08
CA LYS A 136 26.85 -2.43 8.24
C LYS A 136 26.56 -2.96 9.63
N GLU A 137 26.85 -2.18 10.66
CA GLU A 137 26.62 -2.57 12.05
C GLU A 137 25.14 -2.85 12.32
N ILE A 138 24.24 -2.01 11.74
CA ILE A 138 22.80 -2.21 11.88
C ILE A 138 22.34 -3.42 11.05
N LYS A 139 22.87 -3.59 9.83
CA LYS A 139 22.61 -4.78 9.01
C LYS A 139 22.91 -6.07 9.77
N ASP A 140 24.11 -6.15 10.38
CA ASP A 140 24.56 -7.31 11.15
C ASP A 140 23.63 -7.62 12.35
N ILE A 141 22.99 -6.59 12.92
CA ILE A 141 22.03 -6.75 14.02
C ILE A 141 20.68 -7.29 13.55
N VAL A 142 20.16 -6.80 12.40
CA VAL A 142 18.76 -7.02 12.01
C VAL A 142 18.56 -8.12 10.98
N GLU A 143 19.61 -8.58 10.29
CA GLU A 143 19.51 -9.48 9.14
C GLU A 143 18.75 -10.78 9.43
N ASP A 144 18.99 -11.37 10.60
CA ASP A 144 18.36 -12.62 11.03
C ASP A 144 17.20 -12.42 12.00
N LYS A 145 16.79 -11.18 12.23
CA LYS A 145 15.70 -10.87 13.17
C LYS A 145 14.34 -10.93 12.51
N ARG A 146 13.35 -11.16 13.35
CA ARG A 146 11.93 -11.08 12.98
C ARG A 146 11.27 -10.00 13.82
N ALA A 147 10.27 -9.36 13.25
CA ALA A 147 9.43 -8.40 13.93
C ALA A 147 7.99 -8.91 13.95
N GLU A 148 7.27 -8.68 15.02
CA GLU A 148 5.83 -8.89 15.09
C GLU A 148 5.12 -7.67 14.53
N HIS A 149 4.25 -7.91 13.55
CA HIS A 149 3.36 -6.91 12.97
C HIS A 149 1.96 -7.18 13.48
N PHE A 150 1.30 -6.18 14.04
CA PHE A 150 -0.04 -6.31 14.62
C PHE A 150 -0.95 -5.16 14.22
N SER A 151 -2.25 -5.42 14.16
CA SER A 151 -3.21 -4.53 13.53
C SER A 151 -3.73 -3.40 14.42
N LEU A 152 -3.82 -3.63 15.74
CA LEU A 152 -4.41 -2.68 16.69
C LEU A 152 -3.39 -1.84 17.48
N GLY A 153 -2.11 -2.06 17.26
CA GLY A 153 -1.06 -1.45 18.07
C GLY A 153 -0.92 0.06 17.98
N ALA A 154 -1.49 0.66 16.97
CA ALA A 154 -1.53 2.10 16.81
C ALA A 154 -2.78 2.75 17.41
N GLY A 155 -3.59 2.00 18.17
CA GLY A 155 -4.84 2.54 18.73
C GLY A 155 -5.83 2.91 17.64
N PHE A 156 -5.95 2.07 16.62
CA PHE A 156 -6.90 2.28 15.55
C PHE A 156 -8.32 2.07 16.07
N PHE A 157 -9.06 3.15 16.20
CA PHE A 157 -10.47 3.15 16.56
C PHE A 157 -11.28 3.72 15.40
N ILE A 158 -12.04 2.87 14.72
CA ILE A 158 -12.90 3.27 13.59
C ILE A 158 -13.84 4.41 13.97
N ASP A 159 -14.34 4.42 15.20
CA ASP A 159 -15.23 5.43 15.73
C ASP A 159 -14.64 6.87 15.77
N GLU A 160 -13.33 6.99 15.67
CA GLU A 160 -12.64 8.28 15.55
C GLU A 160 -12.72 8.89 14.15
N TYR A 161 -13.17 8.10 13.17
CA TYR A 161 -13.26 8.52 11.77
C TYR A 161 -14.72 8.63 11.33
N LYS A 162 -15.17 9.83 11.11
CA LYS A 162 -16.58 10.15 10.80
C LYS A 162 -17.14 9.45 9.55
N TYR A 163 -16.30 9.14 8.61
CA TYR A 163 -16.70 8.63 7.29
C TYR A 163 -16.39 7.15 7.07
N PHE A 164 -15.91 6.47 8.09
CA PHE A 164 -15.72 5.03 8.05
C PHE A 164 -16.90 4.32 8.73
N GLU A 165 -17.27 3.20 8.17
CA GLU A 165 -18.19 2.24 8.78
C GLU A 165 -17.40 0.98 9.15
N SER A 166 -17.61 0.48 10.36
CA SER A 166 -17.05 -0.81 10.78
C SER A 166 -17.67 -1.96 10.00
N ASN A 167 -16.87 -2.99 9.72
CA ASN A 167 -17.36 -4.26 9.23
C ASN A 167 -17.74 -5.24 10.36
N GLY A 168 -17.62 -4.83 11.63
CA GLY A 168 -17.95 -5.62 12.81
C GLY A 168 -16.77 -6.34 13.47
N ASN A 169 -15.55 -6.19 12.97
CA ASN A 169 -14.35 -6.87 13.49
C ASN A 169 -13.47 -5.97 14.38
N ASP A 170 -13.99 -4.89 14.90
CA ASP A 170 -13.22 -3.86 15.61
C ASP A 170 -12.46 -4.37 16.85
N ALA A 171 -12.89 -5.49 17.42
CA ALA A 171 -12.26 -6.08 18.60
C ALA A 171 -11.24 -7.19 18.26
N GLU A 172 -11.10 -7.56 16.99
CA GLU A 172 -10.17 -8.60 16.58
C GLU A 172 -8.78 -8.02 16.38
N GLU A 173 -7.78 -8.66 16.96
CA GLU A 173 -6.38 -8.33 16.75
C GLU A 173 -5.73 -9.39 15.87
N TYR A 174 -5.12 -8.95 14.79
CA TYR A 174 -4.34 -9.80 13.89
C TYR A 174 -2.86 -9.52 14.12
N SER A 175 -2.07 -10.58 14.24
CA SER A 175 -0.62 -10.44 14.31
C SER A 175 0.12 -11.53 13.55
N ASN A 176 1.25 -11.18 12.97
CA ASN A 176 2.18 -12.14 12.37
C ASN A 176 3.62 -11.66 12.49
N HIS A 177 4.53 -12.63 12.55
CA HIS A 177 5.97 -12.38 12.59
C HIS A 177 6.56 -12.44 11.18
N HIS A 178 7.25 -11.39 10.78
CA HIS A 178 7.96 -11.32 9.52
C HIS A 178 9.46 -11.10 9.71
N PRO A 179 10.32 -11.62 8.81
CA PRO A 179 11.72 -11.21 8.79
C PRO A 179 11.84 -9.70 8.62
N ILE A 180 12.73 -9.06 9.41
CA ILE A 180 13.03 -7.62 9.23
C ILE A 180 13.64 -7.37 7.86
N VAL A 181 14.47 -8.30 7.38
CA VAL A 181 15.01 -8.27 6.03
C VAL A 181 14.35 -9.36 5.18
N ARG A 182 13.57 -8.96 4.20
CA ARG A 182 12.89 -9.87 3.28
C ARG A 182 13.54 -9.84 1.91
N THR A 183 13.51 -10.97 1.22
CA THR A 183 13.82 -11.02 -0.21
C THR A 183 12.53 -10.81 -0.98
N HIS A 184 12.50 -9.79 -1.83
CA HIS A 184 11.35 -9.53 -2.69
C HIS A 184 11.14 -10.69 -3.67
N PRO A 185 9.96 -11.33 -3.71
CA PRO A 185 9.76 -12.61 -4.42
C PRO A 185 9.94 -12.52 -5.94
N GLU A 186 9.73 -11.36 -6.53
CA GLU A 186 9.83 -11.17 -7.99
C GLU A 186 11.17 -10.56 -8.43
N THR A 187 11.75 -9.68 -7.62
CA THR A 187 13.01 -9.00 -7.97
C THR A 187 14.25 -9.69 -7.41
N GLY A 188 14.10 -10.53 -6.38
CA GLY A 188 15.20 -11.16 -5.67
C GLY A 188 16.01 -10.19 -4.79
N LYS A 189 15.64 -8.93 -4.72
CA LYS A 189 16.35 -7.92 -3.93
C LYS A 189 15.96 -7.98 -2.45
N LYS A 190 16.91 -7.68 -1.57
CA LYS A 190 16.62 -7.51 -0.14
C LYS A 190 15.94 -6.18 0.12
N ILE A 191 14.95 -6.19 1.00
CA ILE A 191 14.20 -5.03 1.46
C ILE A 191 14.13 -5.02 2.98
N LEU A 192 14.07 -3.83 3.58
CA LEU A 192 13.65 -3.69 4.97
C LEU A 192 12.13 -3.79 5.05
N PHE A 193 11.63 -4.67 5.91
CA PHE A 193 10.20 -4.84 6.15
C PHE A 193 9.86 -4.48 7.59
N VAL A 194 9.94 -3.17 7.86
CA VAL A 194 9.68 -2.55 9.16
C VAL A 194 8.85 -1.29 8.96
N ASN A 195 8.07 -0.91 9.95
CA ASN A 195 7.34 0.35 9.96
C ASN A 195 7.23 0.92 11.39
N LEU A 196 6.74 2.15 11.53
CA LEU A 196 6.63 2.82 12.83
C LEU A 196 5.26 2.66 13.49
N SER A 197 4.29 2.11 12.77
CA SER A 197 2.89 2.12 13.17
C SER A 197 2.38 0.80 13.71
N LEU A 198 2.88 -0.32 13.20
CA LEU A 198 2.28 -1.65 13.38
C LEU A 198 3.30 -2.70 13.83
N ILE A 199 4.43 -2.31 14.48
CA ILE A 199 5.50 -3.25 14.79
C ILE A 199 5.98 -3.15 16.23
N HIS A 200 6.15 -4.32 16.87
CA HIS A 200 7.07 -4.54 17.97
C HIS A 200 8.28 -5.37 17.50
N ILE A 201 9.44 -4.89 17.83
CA ILE A 201 10.73 -5.58 17.57
C ILE A 201 11.17 -6.30 18.85
#